data_183fdefadd263d5a3d23c444993f5e0e
#
_entry.id   183fdefadd263d5a3d23c444993f5e0e
#
_cell.length_a   1.000
_cell.length_b   1.000
_cell.length_c   1.000
_cell.angle_alpha   90.00
_cell.angle_beta   90.00
_cell.angle_gamma   90.00
#
_symmetry.space_group_name_H-M   'P 1'
#
loop_
_entity.id
_entity.type
_entity.pdbx_description
1 polymer ?
#
loop_
_entity_poly.entity_id
_entity_poly.type
_entity_poly.pdbx_seq_one_letter_code
_entity_poly.pdbx_strand_id
1 'polypeptide(L)'
;AKYDNDSRLLGMKKMALNNMVQDASGMHERLGYRLFRAAHLPASRLAYTWVRVNGEDLGLYVHVESIKTRFLERNFSDPTGNLYEGTISDFRPKWRGTFEKKTNEGQRDWSDIDAVIDALQDPSSAGLEALAEIVDIDRFYTFWALEVLTGHWDGYAGNRNNFYVYREPASRFVFIPWGTDQVFSTIDSPFDEFRSPPSVAAHGAIAHRLYRNVIRIMSITIANCSRAGYSCTFHHIKKVL
;
A
#
# COMPACT_ATOMS: atom_id res chain seq x y z
N ALA A 1 -24.60 17.29 -22.28
CA ALA A 1 -25.19 17.65 -20.97
C ALA A 1 -24.09 17.91 -19.96
N LYS A 2 -24.08 19.08 -19.32
CA LYS A 2 -23.21 19.30 -18.16
C LYS A 2 -23.78 18.51 -17.00
N TYR A 3 -23.01 17.60 -16.44
CA TYR A 3 -23.37 16.96 -15.19
C TYR A 3 -23.39 18.02 -14.08
N ASP A 4 -24.43 17.99 -13.26
CA ASP A 4 -24.49 18.83 -12.07
C ASP A 4 -23.41 18.40 -11.09
N ASN A 5 -22.44 19.27 -10.86
CA ASN A 5 -21.33 19.01 -9.95
C ASN A 5 -21.75 18.88 -8.48
N ASP A 6 -22.99 19.28 -8.14
CA ASP A 6 -23.52 19.24 -6.79
C ASP A 6 -24.43 18.03 -6.53
N SER A 7 -24.77 17.28 -7.56
CA SER A 7 -25.54 16.04 -7.44
C SER A 7 -24.83 15.02 -6.56
N ARG A 8 -25.59 14.39 -5.69
CA ARG A 8 -25.13 13.35 -4.75
C ARG A 8 -26.10 12.18 -4.78
N LEU A 9 -25.57 10.96 -4.90
CA LEU A 9 -26.34 9.73 -4.65
C LEU A 9 -26.02 9.24 -3.25
N LEU A 10 -27.01 9.24 -2.37
CA LEU A 10 -26.85 8.87 -0.93
C LEU A 10 -25.68 9.61 -0.28
N GLY A 11 -25.50 10.90 -0.64
CA GLY A 11 -24.41 11.73 -0.15
C GLY A 11 -23.05 11.50 -0.82
N MET A 12 -22.93 10.56 -1.76
CA MET A 12 -21.70 10.28 -2.49
C MET A 12 -21.62 11.10 -3.78
N LYS A 13 -20.49 11.72 -4.03
CA LYS A 13 -20.20 12.45 -5.28
C LYS A 13 -19.69 11.55 -6.39
N LYS A 14 -18.98 10.48 -6.03
CA LYS A 14 -18.42 9.49 -6.95
C LYS A 14 -18.61 8.10 -6.37
N MET A 15 -18.80 7.13 -7.24
CA MET A 15 -18.86 5.71 -6.92
C MET A 15 -17.77 5.00 -7.74
N ALA A 16 -16.96 4.18 -7.10
CA ALA A 16 -16.07 3.25 -7.78
C ALA A 16 -16.80 1.91 -7.89
N LEU A 17 -17.04 1.48 -9.10
CA LEU A 17 -17.72 0.22 -9.41
C LEU A 17 -16.75 -0.68 -10.15
N ASN A 18 -16.41 -1.83 -9.57
CA ASN A 18 -15.60 -2.87 -10.19
C ASN A 18 -16.53 -3.98 -10.71
N ASN A 19 -16.40 -4.34 -11.99
CA ASN A 19 -17.18 -5.39 -12.62
C ASN A 19 -16.66 -6.81 -12.35
N MET A 20 -15.59 -6.92 -11.57
CA MET A 20 -14.97 -8.20 -11.16
C MET A 20 -14.54 -9.11 -12.34
N VAL A 21 -14.25 -8.53 -13.50
CA VAL A 21 -13.91 -9.31 -14.70
C VAL A 21 -12.68 -10.22 -14.50
N GLN A 22 -11.80 -9.87 -13.57
CA GLN A 22 -10.58 -10.60 -13.25
C GLN A 22 -10.73 -11.55 -12.04
N ASP A 23 -11.91 -11.59 -11.43
CA ASP A 23 -12.22 -12.38 -10.24
C ASP A 23 -13.53 -13.15 -10.43
N ALA A 24 -13.44 -14.34 -11.01
CA ALA A 24 -14.60 -15.20 -11.23
C ALA A 24 -15.34 -15.59 -9.93
N SER A 25 -14.66 -15.51 -8.78
CA SER A 25 -15.27 -15.78 -7.47
C SER A 25 -16.06 -14.58 -6.93
N GLY A 26 -15.74 -13.38 -7.39
CA GLY A 26 -16.23 -12.11 -6.85
C GLY A 26 -15.82 -11.83 -5.41
N MET A 27 -14.84 -12.57 -4.86
CA MET A 27 -14.48 -12.52 -3.44
C MET A 27 -13.10 -11.93 -3.17
N HIS A 28 -12.21 -11.84 -4.17
CA HIS A 28 -10.82 -11.42 -3.97
C HIS A 28 -10.74 -10.04 -3.32
N GLU A 29 -11.39 -9.07 -3.91
CA GLU A 29 -11.36 -7.69 -3.41
C GLU A 29 -11.97 -7.57 -2.01
N ARG A 30 -13.05 -8.32 -1.74
CA ARG A 30 -13.69 -8.36 -0.43
C ARG A 30 -12.78 -8.96 0.64
N LEU A 31 -12.14 -10.08 0.35
CA LEU A 31 -11.24 -10.76 1.27
C LEU A 31 -9.96 -9.94 1.47
N GLY A 32 -9.39 -9.40 0.39
CA GLY A 32 -8.21 -8.54 0.44
C GLY A 32 -8.40 -7.38 1.41
N TYR A 33 -9.35 -6.50 1.14
CA TYR A 33 -9.61 -5.36 2.05
C TYR A 33 -10.00 -5.77 3.46
N ARG A 34 -10.69 -6.91 3.63
CA ARG A 34 -11.03 -7.43 4.97
C ARG A 34 -9.79 -7.82 5.76
N LEU A 35 -8.81 -8.47 5.13
CA LEU A 35 -7.55 -8.84 5.77
C LEU A 35 -6.75 -7.61 6.20
N PHE A 36 -6.61 -6.61 5.33
CA PHE A 36 -5.94 -5.37 5.70
C PHE A 36 -6.61 -4.69 6.91
N ARG A 37 -7.96 -4.60 6.93
CA ARG A 37 -8.68 -4.05 8.09
C ARG A 37 -8.55 -4.90 9.34
N ALA A 38 -8.54 -6.23 9.22
CA ALA A 38 -8.35 -7.14 10.36
C ALA A 38 -6.95 -7.00 10.98
N ALA A 39 -5.97 -6.58 10.20
CA ALA A 39 -4.62 -6.25 10.65
C ALA A 39 -4.48 -4.77 11.09
N HIS A 40 -5.60 -4.09 11.36
CA HIS A 40 -5.66 -2.69 11.81
C HIS A 40 -5.05 -1.67 10.83
N LEU A 41 -4.98 -2.01 9.54
CA LEU A 41 -4.59 -1.06 8.50
C LEU A 41 -5.82 -0.36 7.92
N PRO A 42 -5.71 0.92 7.54
CA PRO A 42 -6.76 1.61 6.81
C PRO A 42 -6.97 0.95 5.46
N ALA A 43 -8.20 0.50 5.20
CA ALA A 43 -8.55 -0.09 3.91
C ALA A 43 -10.03 0.15 3.58
N SER A 44 -10.34 0.17 2.28
CA SER A 44 -11.67 0.46 1.76
C SER A 44 -12.72 -0.53 2.25
N ARG A 45 -13.91 -0.03 2.53
CA ARG A 45 -15.12 -0.85 2.67
C ARG A 45 -15.69 -1.11 1.29
N LEU A 46 -16.44 -2.19 1.15
CA LEU A 46 -17.12 -2.49 -0.08
C LEU A 46 -18.49 -3.11 0.15
N ALA A 47 -19.34 -3.00 -0.88
CA ALA A 47 -20.63 -3.66 -0.93
C ALA A 47 -20.86 -4.18 -2.36
N TYR A 48 -21.58 -5.29 -2.48
CA TYR A 48 -22.07 -5.73 -3.79
C TYR A 48 -23.27 -4.89 -4.21
N THR A 49 -23.35 -4.59 -5.49
CA THR A 49 -24.45 -3.84 -6.07
C THR A 49 -24.82 -4.38 -7.44
N TRP A 50 -26.12 -4.45 -7.72
CA TRP A 50 -26.61 -4.76 -9.03
C TRP A 50 -26.68 -3.49 -9.86
N VAL A 51 -26.04 -3.47 -11.03
CA VAL A 51 -25.94 -2.28 -11.87
C VAL A 51 -26.86 -2.43 -13.07
N ARG A 52 -27.71 -1.42 -13.28
CA ARG A 52 -28.55 -1.27 -14.45
C ARG A 52 -28.38 0.12 -15.04
N VAL A 53 -28.19 0.23 -16.34
CA VAL A 53 -28.01 1.50 -17.04
C VAL A 53 -28.98 1.58 -18.20
N ASN A 54 -29.82 2.61 -18.23
CA ASN A 54 -30.83 2.84 -19.28
C ASN A 54 -31.75 1.64 -19.56
N GLY A 55 -32.04 0.85 -18.52
CA GLY A 55 -32.88 -0.35 -18.65
C GLY A 55 -32.09 -1.63 -18.99
N GLU A 56 -30.84 -1.52 -19.39
CA GLU A 56 -29.94 -2.64 -19.61
C GLU A 56 -29.34 -3.13 -18.30
N ASP A 57 -29.37 -4.42 -18.09
CA ASP A 57 -28.83 -5.08 -16.88
C ASP A 57 -27.36 -5.44 -17.10
N LEU A 58 -26.47 -4.79 -16.33
CA LEU A 58 -25.03 -5.02 -16.40
C LEU A 58 -24.53 -6.05 -15.37
N GLY A 59 -25.42 -6.54 -14.49
CA GLY A 59 -25.10 -7.56 -13.51
C GLY A 59 -24.53 -7.06 -12.19
N LEU A 60 -23.82 -7.95 -11.50
CA LEU A 60 -23.27 -7.72 -10.18
C LEU A 60 -21.92 -7.02 -10.25
N TYR A 61 -21.79 -5.96 -9.47
CA TYR A 61 -20.56 -5.18 -9.33
C TYR A 61 -20.17 -5.07 -7.86
N VAL A 62 -18.90 -4.79 -7.60
CA VAL A 62 -18.43 -4.33 -6.29
C VAL A 62 -18.37 -2.81 -6.28
N HIS A 63 -19.09 -2.19 -5.36
CA HIS A 63 -18.92 -0.79 -5.02
C HIS A 63 -17.84 -0.65 -3.94
N VAL A 64 -16.72 -0.04 -4.29
CA VAL A 64 -15.56 0.18 -3.41
C VAL A 64 -15.58 1.59 -2.85
N GLU A 65 -15.36 1.73 -1.55
CA GLU A 65 -15.22 3.03 -0.89
C GLU A 65 -14.01 3.78 -1.46
N SER A 66 -14.24 4.93 -2.06
CA SER A 66 -13.15 5.76 -2.59
C SER A 66 -12.30 6.33 -1.45
N ILE A 67 -10.97 6.28 -1.61
CA ILE A 67 -10.02 6.84 -0.65
C ILE A 67 -10.01 8.36 -0.83
N LYS A 68 -10.84 9.04 -0.05
CA LYS A 68 -11.09 10.49 -0.02
C LYS A 68 -11.49 10.94 1.37
N THR A 69 -11.97 12.17 1.50
CA THR A 69 -12.29 12.82 2.78
C THR A 69 -13.04 11.90 3.77
N ARG A 70 -14.13 11.26 3.36
CA ARG A 70 -14.89 10.36 4.26
C ARG A 70 -14.11 9.12 4.70
N PHE A 71 -13.26 8.59 3.83
CA PHE A 71 -12.34 7.50 4.18
C PHE A 71 -11.31 7.99 5.20
N LEU A 72 -10.76 9.19 5.00
CA LEU A 72 -9.79 9.79 5.92
C LEU A 72 -10.43 10.08 7.28
N GLU A 73 -11.61 10.72 7.31
CA GLU A 73 -12.38 10.99 8.55
C GLU A 73 -12.66 9.72 9.36
N ARG A 74 -12.82 8.57 8.71
CA ARG A 74 -13.11 7.31 9.38
C ARG A 74 -11.86 6.61 9.92
N ASN A 75 -10.72 6.79 9.29
CA ASN A 75 -9.51 6.02 9.60
C ASN A 75 -8.43 6.80 10.34
N PHE A 76 -8.51 8.13 10.33
CA PHE A 76 -7.48 9.02 10.86
C PHE A 76 -8.11 10.07 11.78
N SER A 77 -7.34 10.57 12.74
CA SER A 77 -7.80 11.58 13.68
C SER A 77 -7.87 12.98 13.03
N ASP A 78 -7.01 13.25 12.07
CA ASP A 78 -7.00 14.49 11.31
C ASP A 78 -7.04 14.20 9.79
N PRO A 79 -8.17 14.44 9.11
CA PRO A 79 -8.33 14.20 7.67
C PRO A 79 -7.76 15.33 6.79
N THR A 80 -7.11 16.36 7.36
CA THR A 80 -6.65 17.54 6.62
C THR A 80 -5.25 17.38 6.01
N GLY A 81 -4.60 16.23 6.25
CA GLY A 81 -3.27 15.91 5.77
C GLY A 81 -3.16 15.66 4.27
N ASN A 82 -1.98 15.26 3.83
CA ASN A 82 -1.65 15.03 2.45
C ASN A 82 -1.90 13.56 2.07
N LEU A 83 -2.80 13.35 1.10
CA LEU A 83 -3.07 12.07 0.46
C LEU A 83 -2.47 12.04 -0.93
N TYR A 84 -1.75 10.98 -1.24
CA TYR A 84 -1.18 10.72 -2.57
C TYR A 84 -1.64 9.36 -3.10
N GLU A 85 -1.96 9.30 -4.37
CA GLU A 85 -2.17 8.06 -5.11
C GLU A 85 -0.90 7.66 -5.83
N GLY A 86 -0.53 6.39 -5.70
CA GLY A 86 0.57 5.78 -6.41
C GLY A 86 0.07 4.91 -7.55
N THR A 87 0.25 5.39 -8.77
CA THR A 87 0.00 4.64 -10.02
C THR A 87 1.32 4.49 -10.73
N ILE A 88 1.96 3.33 -10.60
CA ILE A 88 3.34 3.10 -11.02
C ILE A 88 4.25 4.20 -10.45
N SER A 89 4.25 4.27 -9.13
CA SER A 89 4.94 5.33 -8.36
C SER A 89 5.90 4.72 -7.34
N ASP A 90 7.02 5.40 -7.08
CA ASP A 90 7.98 4.96 -6.09
C ASP A 90 8.73 6.13 -5.45
N PHE A 91 9.28 5.94 -4.26
CA PHE A 91 10.08 6.93 -3.53
C PHE A 91 11.53 6.94 -4.02
N ARG A 92 11.72 7.16 -5.32
CA ARG A 92 13.01 7.35 -5.98
C ARG A 92 13.03 8.70 -6.69
N PRO A 93 14.17 9.39 -6.80
CA PRO A 93 14.23 10.73 -7.39
C PRO A 93 13.54 10.85 -8.74
N LYS A 94 13.72 9.86 -9.63
CA LYS A 94 13.11 9.84 -10.97
C LYS A 94 11.59 9.64 -10.97
N TRP A 95 11.03 9.16 -9.85
CA TRP A 95 9.63 8.79 -9.73
C TRP A 95 8.82 9.79 -8.89
N ARG A 96 9.46 10.81 -8.35
CA ARG A 96 8.81 11.83 -7.54
C ARG A 96 7.55 12.40 -8.19
N GLY A 97 7.61 12.70 -9.48
CA GLY A 97 6.51 13.28 -10.24
C GLY A 97 5.39 12.31 -10.62
N THR A 98 5.49 11.03 -10.29
CA THR A 98 4.44 10.03 -10.57
C THR A 98 3.36 9.97 -9.48
N PHE A 99 3.63 10.52 -8.29
CA PHE A 99 2.63 10.62 -7.23
C PHE A 99 1.57 11.68 -7.57
N GLU A 100 0.31 11.29 -7.53
CA GLU A 100 -0.81 12.20 -7.72
C GLU A 100 -1.35 12.66 -6.37
N LYS A 101 -1.24 13.97 -6.09
CA LYS A 101 -1.79 14.56 -4.85
C LYS A 101 -3.31 14.61 -4.93
N LYS A 102 -4.01 14.04 -3.94
CA LYS A 102 -5.48 13.91 -3.89
C LYS A 102 -6.17 14.80 -2.87
N THR A 103 -5.39 15.37 -1.96
CA THR A 103 -5.81 16.44 -1.02
C THR A 103 -4.82 17.58 -1.10
N ASN A 104 -5.23 18.78 -0.71
CA ASN A 104 -4.35 19.97 -0.73
C ASN A 104 -3.69 20.23 -2.10
N GLU A 105 -4.37 19.88 -3.19
CA GLU A 105 -3.84 19.93 -4.57
C GLU A 105 -3.37 21.34 -4.97
N GLY A 106 -4.02 22.37 -4.43
CA GLY A 106 -3.64 23.77 -4.65
C GLY A 106 -2.30 24.18 -4.03
N GLN A 107 -1.85 23.44 -3.02
CA GLN A 107 -0.55 23.61 -2.41
C GLN A 107 0.49 22.82 -3.23
N ARG A 108 1.13 23.36 -4.20
CA ARG A 108 2.13 22.68 -5.05
C ARG A 108 3.38 22.27 -4.26
N ASP A 109 3.17 21.54 -3.15
CA ASP A 109 4.18 21.12 -2.19
C ASP A 109 4.21 19.58 -2.12
N TRP A 110 5.37 18.99 -2.35
CA TRP A 110 5.71 17.57 -2.25
C TRP A 110 6.86 17.33 -1.27
N SER A 111 7.13 18.28 -0.38
CA SER A 111 8.26 18.22 0.56
C SER A 111 8.22 16.97 1.45
N ASP A 112 7.04 16.45 1.75
CA ASP A 112 6.87 15.20 2.50
C ASP A 112 7.27 13.96 1.68
N ILE A 113 7.00 13.92 0.38
CA ILE A 113 7.51 12.87 -0.54
C ILE A 113 9.03 13.01 -0.71
N ASP A 114 9.52 14.24 -0.88
CA ASP A 114 10.94 14.53 -1.02
C ASP A 114 11.71 14.06 0.22
N ALA A 115 11.19 14.30 1.42
CA ALA A 115 11.80 13.85 2.67
C ALA A 115 11.97 12.31 2.74
N VAL A 116 10.99 11.54 2.26
CA VAL A 116 11.13 10.07 2.16
C VAL A 116 12.21 9.69 1.15
N ILE A 117 12.25 10.36 0.00
CA ILE A 117 13.27 10.11 -1.02
C ILE A 117 14.66 10.39 -0.47
N ASP A 118 14.86 11.50 0.22
CA ASP A 118 16.15 11.91 0.80
C ASP A 118 16.62 10.91 1.86
N ALA A 119 15.72 10.48 2.76
CA ALA A 119 16.03 9.47 3.76
C ALA A 119 16.45 8.12 3.12
N LEU A 120 15.86 7.75 1.99
CA LEU A 120 16.20 6.53 1.25
C LEU A 120 17.53 6.64 0.49
N GLN A 121 17.99 7.86 0.13
CA GLN A 121 19.29 8.07 -0.52
C GLN A 121 20.45 7.97 0.47
N ASP A 122 20.23 8.16 1.77
CA ASP A 122 21.26 7.94 2.79
C ASP A 122 21.37 6.43 3.11
N PRO A 123 22.49 5.76 2.75
CA PRO A 123 22.67 4.33 3.00
C PRO A 123 22.99 4.00 4.46
N SER A 124 23.25 4.98 5.31
CA SER A 124 23.64 4.82 6.71
C SER A 124 22.46 4.45 7.63
N SER A 125 22.73 4.20 8.91
CA SER A 125 21.70 4.03 9.93
C SER A 125 20.89 5.31 10.14
N ALA A 126 21.50 6.49 9.99
CA ALA A 126 20.80 7.76 10.10
C ALA A 126 19.69 7.91 9.04
N GLY A 127 19.92 7.43 7.81
CA GLY A 127 18.86 7.38 6.79
C GLY A 127 17.68 6.49 7.18
N LEU A 128 17.92 5.36 7.87
CA LEU A 128 16.84 4.51 8.39
C LEU A 128 16.08 5.16 9.54
N GLU A 129 16.79 5.83 10.44
CA GLU A 129 16.19 6.59 11.54
C GLU A 129 15.32 7.74 10.98
N ALA A 130 15.86 8.50 10.03
CA ALA A 130 15.10 9.54 9.34
C ALA A 130 13.86 8.98 8.63
N LEU A 131 13.97 7.82 7.96
CA LEU A 131 12.83 7.16 7.32
C LEU A 131 11.75 6.79 8.36
N ALA A 132 12.14 6.27 9.53
CA ALA A 132 11.21 5.88 10.60
C ALA A 132 10.50 7.08 11.25
N GLU A 133 11.08 8.29 11.19
CA GLU A 133 10.41 9.52 11.63
C GLU A 133 9.32 9.99 10.63
N ILE A 134 9.43 9.58 9.37
CA ILE A 134 8.53 10.04 8.29
C ILE A 134 7.51 8.99 7.91
N VAL A 135 7.86 7.70 8.00
CA VAL A 135 7.01 6.56 7.63
C VAL A 135 6.73 5.72 8.88
N ASP A 136 5.48 5.33 9.09
CA ASP A 136 5.11 4.35 10.12
C ASP A 136 5.59 2.96 9.69
N ILE A 137 6.82 2.64 10.10
CA ILE A 137 7.53 1.44 9.67
C ILE A 137 6.83 0.15 10.15
N ASP A 138 6.23 0.15 11.33
CA ASP A 138 5.52 -1.03 11.86
C ASP A 138 4.27 -1.33 11.04
N ARG A 139 3.48 -0.29 10.73
CA ARG A 139 2.34 -0.42 9.82
C ARG A 139 2.78 -0.76 8.40
N PHE A 140 3.90 -0.23 7.94
CA PHE A 140 4.45 -0.57 6.62
C PHE A 140 4.86 -2.05 6.54
N TYR A 141 5.50 -2.61 7.56
CA TYR A 141 5.80 -4.05 7.60
C TYR A 141 4.55 -4.91 7.53
N THR A 142 3.50 -4.51 8.26
CA THR A 142 2.20 -5.21 8.22
C THR A 142 1.56 -5.12 6.84
N PHE A 143 1.58 -3.94 6.23
CA PHE A 143 1.09 -3.71 4.87
C PHE A 143 1.83 -4.58 3.85
N TRP A 144 3.17 -4.53 3.87
CA TRP A 144 4.01 -5.32 2.99
C TRP A 144 3.82 -6.83 3.17
N ALA A 145 3.78 -7.31 4.41
CA ALA A 145 3.53 -8.72 4.69
C ALA A 145 2.18 -9.19 4.13
N LEU A 146 1.14 -8.37 4.19
CA LEU A 146 -0.16 -8.69 3.61
C LEU A 146 -0.14 -8.68 2.08
N GLU A 147 0.55 -7.76 1.43
CA GLU A 147 0.72 -7.79 -0.02
C GLU A 147 1.38 -9.09 -0.48
N VAL A 148 2.44 -9.51 0.22
CA VAL A 148 3.15 -10.76 -0.08
C VAL A 148 2.25 -11.98 0.21
N LEU A 149 1.60 -12.03 1.36
CA LEU A 149 0.76 -13.15 1.79
C LEU A 149 -0.45 -13.36 0.88
N THR A 150 -1.04 -12.27 0.39
CA THR A 150 -2.21 -12.32 -0.50
C THR A 150 -1.85 -12.43 -1.97
N GLY A 151 -0.56 -12.36 -2.31
CA GLY A 151 -0.10 -12.33 -3.69
C GLY A 151 -0.55 -11.08 -4.44
N HIS A 152 -0.56 -9.92 -3.77
CA HIS A 152 -0.92 -8.63 -4.38
C HIS A 152 0.22 -8.15 -5.29
N TRP A 153 0.38 -8.81 -6.43
CA TRP A 153 1.47 -8.58 -7.36
C TRP A 153 1.46 -7.16 -7.94
N ASP A 154 0.27 -6.58 -8.12
CA ASP A 154 0.09 -5.21 -8.64
C ASP A 154 0.04 -4.15 -7.53
N GLY A 155 0.43 -4.50 -6.31
CA GLY A 155 0.59 -3.58 -5.18
C GLY A 155 1.92 -2.84 -5.19
N TYR A 156 2.18 -2.09 -4.12
CA TYR A 156 3.40 -1.31 -3.96
C TYR A 156 4.67 -2.17 -3.95
N ALA A 157 4.68 -3.24 -3.18
CA ALA A 157 5.87 -4.09 -3.05
C ALA A 157 6.18 -4.86 -4.34
N GLY A 158 5.16 -5.19 -5.13
CA GLY A 158 5.30 -5.85 -6.44
C GLY A 158 5.52 -4.83 -7.55
N ASN A 159 4.46 -4.36 -8.15
CA ASN A 159 4.49 -3.49 -9.34
C ASN A 159 4.58 -1.99 -9.04
N ARG A 160 4.65 -1.57 -7.78
CA ARG A 160 4.64 -0.17 -7.35
C ARG A 160 3.41 0.59 -7.81
N ASN A 161 2.27 -0.11 -7.83
CA ASN A 161 0.98 0.35 -8.28
C ASN A 161 -0.06 0.15 -7.17
N ASN A 162 -1.30 0.56 -7.40
CA ASN A 162 -2.45 0.24 -6.56
C ASN A 162 -2.24 0.49 -5.06
N PHE A 163 -1.75 1.65 -4.70
CA PHE A 163 -1.62 2.07 -3.32
C PHE A 163 -1.88 3.57 -3.15
N TYR A 164 -2.21 3.95 -1.94
CA TYR A 164 -2.20 5.33 -1.50
C TYR A 164 -1.26 5.47 -0.31
N VAL A 165 -0.76 6.67 -0.10
CA VAL A 165 -0.07 7.04 1.14
C VAL A 165 -0.73 8.29 1.71
N TYR A 166 -0.97 8.26 3.01
CA TYR A 166 -1.55 9.39 3.73
C TYR A 166 -0.65 9.81 4.88
N ARG A 167 -0.41 11.11 5.00
CA ARG A 167 0.31 11.70 6.11
C ARG A 167 -0.61 12.67 6.84
N GLU A 168 -0.99 12.35 8.07
CA GLU A 168 -1.64 13.30 8.95
C GLU A 168 -0.69 14.46 9.26
N PRO A 169 -1.19 15.68 9.55
CA PRO A 169 -0.37 16.77 10.04
C PRO A 169 0.47 16.34 11.25
N ALA A 170 1.76 16.65 11.24
CA ALA A 170 2.73 16.27 12.29
C ALA A 170 2.81 14.75 12.61
N SER A 171 2.43 13.89 11.68
CA SER A 171 2.48 12.43 11.83
C SER A 171 3.31 11.79 10.72
N ARG A 172 3.26 10.46 10.63
CA ARG A 172 4.00 9.63 9.67
C ARG A 172 3.12 9.17 8.53
N PHE A 173 3.73 8.87 7.39
CA PHE A 173 3.02 8.22 6.30
C PHE A 173 2.50 6.85 6.68
N VAL A 174 1.26 6.59 6.32
CA VAL A 174 0.61 5.29 6.40
C VAL A 174 0.23 4.84 4.99
N PHE A 175 0.57 3.60 4.66
CA PHE A 175 0.20 2.99 3.38
C PHE A 175 -1.21 2.43 3.42
N ILE A 176 -1.94 2.59 2.32
CA ILE A 176 -3.33 2.19 2.16
C ILE A 176 -3.43 1.35 0.88
N PRO A 177 -3.90 0.09 0.96
CA PRO A 177 -4.02 -0.77 -0.22
C PRO A 177 -5.16 -0.29 -1.14
N TRP A 178 -4.96 -0.50 -2.44
CA TRP A 178 -5.95 -0.30 -3.47
C TRP A 178 -5.93 -1.44 -4.47
N GLY A 179 -7.00 -1.62 -5.28
CA GLY A 179 -7.03 -2.59 -6.38
C GLY A 179 -6.73 -4.03 -5.97
N THR A 180 -7.33 -4.50 -4.86
CA THR A 180 -7.09 -5.86 -4.35
C THR A 180 -7.95 -6.92 -5.06
N ASP A 181 -8.46 -6.66 -6.25
CA ASP A 181 -9.27 -7.58 -7.05
C ASP A 181 -8.46 -8.74 -7.66
N GLN A 182 -7.14 -8.59 -7.76
CA GLN A 182 -6.25 -9.63 -8.28
C GLN A 182 -5.46 -10.39 -7.19
N VAL A 183 -5.74 -10.16 -5.89
CA VAL A 183 -5.15 -10.95 -4.80
C VAL A 183 -5.67 -12.40 -4.88
N PHE A 184 -4.93 -13.36 -4.31
CA PHE A 184 -5.26 -14.80 -4.32
C PHE A 184 -5.40 -15.41 -5.73
N SER A 185 -4.97 -14.70 -6.75
CA SER A 185 -5.06 -15.19 -8.12
C SER A 185 -4.08 -16.34 -8.35
N THR A 186 -4.58 -17.43 -8.98
CA THR A 186 -3.77 -18.54 -9.49
C THR A 186 -3.44 -18.36 -10.97
N ILE A 187 -3.93 -17.27 -11.59
CA ILE A 187 -3.69 -17.00 -13.01
C ILE A 187 -2.20 -16.74 -13.20
N ASP A 188 -1.61 -17.39 -14.19
CA ASP A 188 -0.27 -17.11 -14.65
C ASP A 188 -0.20 -15.63 -15.03
N SER A 189 0.41 -14.84 -14.17
CA SER A 189 0.65 -13.44 -14.44
C SER A 189 1.71 -13.35 -15.55
N PRO A 190 1.58 -12.45 -16.53
CA PRO A 190 2.68 -12.16 -17.41
C PRO A 190 3.94 -11.68 -16.66
N PHE A 191 3.80 -11.44 -15.36
CA PHE A 191 4.83 -11.08 -14.39
C PHE A 191 5.05 -12.19 -13.37
N ASP A 192 5.13 -13.47 -13.78
CA ASP A 192 5.34 -14.64 -12.90
C ASP A 192 6.57 -14.49 -11.98
N GLU A 193 7.54 -13.71 -12.40
CA GLU A 193 8.69 -13.33 -11.56
C GLU A 193 8.28 -12.61 -10.26
N PHE A 194 7.09 -11.98 -10.21
CA PHE A 194 6.56 -11.34 -9.00
C PHE A 194 5.87 -12.31 -8.04
N ARG A 195 5.57 -13.54 -8.46
CA ARG A 195 5.03 -14.62 -7.62
C ARG A 195 6.12 -15.42 -6.90
N SER A 196 7.37 -15.13 -7.20
CA SER A 196 8.51 -15.75 -6.54
C SER A 196 8.54 -15.44 -5.03
N PRO A 197 9.29 -16.22 -4.24
CA PRO A 197 9.35 -16.07 -2.77
C PRO A 197 9.53 -14.62 -2.31
N PRO A 198 9.28 -14.32 -1.04
CA PRO A 198 9.31 -12.96 -0.46
C PRO A 198 10.49 -12.07 -0.86
N SER A 199 11.59 -12.69 -1.30
CA SER A 199 12.78 -12.02 -1.81
C SER A 199 12.54 -11.16 -3.05
N VAL A 200 11.49 -11.44 -3.84
CA VAL A 200 11.22 -10.76 -5.11
C VAL A 200 10.15 -9.67 -4.95
N ALA A 201 9.29 -9.77 -3.94
CA ALA A 201 8.24 -8.78 -3.67
C ALA A 201 8.75 -7.52 -2.94
N ALA A 202 9.99 -7.10 -3.21
CA ALA A 202 10.61 -5.93 -2.58
C ALA A 202 11.07 -4.90 -3.63
N HIS A 203 10.23 -4.66 -4.65
CA HIS A 203 10.54 -3.73 -5.74
C HIS A 203 10.35 -2.26 -5.35
N GLY A 204 9.42 -1.95 -4.44
CA GLY A 204 9.27 -0.61 -3.89
C GLY A 204 10.51 -0.17 -3.10
N ALA A 205 10.91 1.10 -3.21
CA ALA A 205 12.15 1.61 -2.63
C ALA A 205 12.23 1.39 -1.11
N ILE A 206 11.14 1.62 -0.38
CA ILE A 206 11.07 1.40 1.07
C ILE A 206 11.19 -0.10 1.39
N ALA A 207 10.42 -0.96 0.73
CA ALA A 207 10.48 -2.41 0.92
C ALA A 207 11.89 -2.95 0.64
N HIS A 208 12.51 -2.53 -0.46
CA HIS A 208 13.87 -2.92 -0.82
C HIS A 208 14.91 -2.45 0.22
N ARG A 209 14.78 -1.22 0.72
CA ARG A 209 15.68 -0.67 1.74
C ARG A 209 15.60 -1.46 3.05
N LEU A 210 14.38 -1.73 3.52
CA LEU A 210 14.15 -2.47 4.76
C LEU A 210 14.57 -3.94 4.64
N TYR A 211 14.28 -4.59 3.52
CA TYR A 211 14.72 -5.96 3.23
C TYR A 211 16.24 -6.09 3.30
N ARG A 212 16.98 -5.21 2.64
CA ARG A 212 18.45 -5.20 2.69
C ARG A 212 18.98 -5.02 4.11
N ASN A 213 18.32 -4.19 4.92
CA ASN A 213 18.71 -3.99 6.31
C ASN A 213 18.49 -5.24 7.15
N VAL A 214 17.36 -5.91 7.02
CA VAL A 214 17.05 -7.18 7.70
C VAL A 214 18.10 -8.24 7.32
N ILE A 215 18.39 -8.43 6.04
CA ILE A 215 19.40 -9.39 5.58
C ILE A 215 20.78 -9.05 6.17
N ARG A 216 21.18 -7.80 6.21
CA ARG A 216 22.44 -7.37 6.79
C ARG A 216 22.52 -7.71 8.29
N ILE A 217 21.47 -7.40 9.07
CA ILE A 217 21.39 -7.71 10.50
C ILE A 217 21.47 -9.22 10.72
N MET A 218 20.69 -10.01 9.97
CA MET A 218 20.72 -11.47 10.06
C MET A 218 22.10 -12.04 9.77
N SER A 219 22.78 -11.56 8.74
CA SER A 219 24.12 -12.01 8.36
C SER A 219 25.15 -11.71 9.45
N ILE A 220 25.11 -10.52 10.06
CA ILE A 220 25.98 -10.13 11.17
C ILE A 220 25.71 -11.01 12.39
N THR A 221 24.42 -11.25 12.71
CA THR A 221 24.02 -12.06 13.86
C THR A 221 24.49 -13.51 13.69
N ILE A 222 24.31 -14.10 12.51
CA ILE A 222 24.78 -15.46 12.18
C ILE A 222 26.29 -15.55 12.29
N ALA A 223 27.04 -14.59 11.74
CA ALA A 223 28.49 -14.56 11.82
C ALA A 223 29.01 -14.46 13.26
N ASN A 224 28.33 -13.67 14.10
CA ASN A 224 28.68 -13.53 15.52
C ASN A 224 28.37 -14.80 16.31
N CYS A 225 27.24 -15.46 16.07
CA CYS A 225 26.90 -16.76 16.66
C CYS A 225 27.95 -17.83 16.30
N SER A 226 28.33 -17.90 15.02
CA SER A 226 29.34 -18.86 14.56
C SER A 226 30.71 -18.63 15.20
N ARG A 227 31.13 -17.36 15.36
CA ARG A 227 32.39 -17.01 16.06
C ARG A 227 32.36 -17.37 17.56
N ALA A 228 31.17 -17.31 18.18
CA ALA A 228 30.98 -17.67 19.60
C ALA A 228 30.72 -19.17 19.81
N GLY A 229 30.77 -20.00 18.77
CA GLY A 229 30.55 -21.45 18.84
C GLY A 229 29.11 -21.89 19.10
N TYR A 230 28.11 -20.99 18.87
CA TYR A 230 26.69 -21.28 19.04
C TYR A 230 25.97 -21.51 17.72
N SER A 231 25.03 -22.46 17.71
CA SER A 231 24.04 -22.56 16.61
C SER A 231 23.05 -21.42 16.74
N CYS A 232 22.90 -20.59 15.71
CA CYS A 232 21.93 -19.50 15.69
C CYS A 232 20.52 -20.06 15.52
N THR A 233 19.70 -20.00 16.57
CA THR A 233 18.28 -20.34 16.52
C THR A 233 17.45 -19.07 16.23
N PHE A 234 16.25 -19.26 15.64
CA PHE A 234 15.28 -18.17 15.33
C PHE A 234 14.96 -17.29 16.56
N HIS A 235 15.14 -17.81 17.77
CA HIS A 235 14.92 -17.09 19.03
C HIS A 235 15.95 -15.98 19.29
N HIS A 236 17.18 -16.14 18.80
CA HIS A 236 18.23 -15.11 18.91
C HIS A 236 18.04 -13.96 17.94
N ILE A 237 17.45 -14.23 16.78
CA ILE A 237 17.17 -13.22 15.75
C ILE A 237 16.05 -12.27 16.22
N LYS A 238 15.02 -12.78 16.93
CA LYS A 238 13.94 -11.98 17.51
C LYS A 238 14.35 -10.93 18.55
N LYS A 239 15.54 -11.04 19.14
CA LYS A 239 16.04 -10.08 20.14
C LYS A 239 16.81 -8.92 19.50
N VAL A 240 17.11 -8.99 18.22
CA VAL A 240 17.95 -8.03 17.49
C VAL A 240 17.11 -7.25 16.44
N LEU A 241 15.94 -7.75 16.09
CA LEU A 241 14.90 -7.06 15.31
C LEU A 241 13.93 -6.34 16.22
#